data_3eac65e05855bc5d223e4d070c6e9d8a
#
_entry.id   3eac65e05855bc5d223e4d070c6e9d8a
#
_cell.length_a   1.000
_cell.length_b   1.000
_cell.length_c   1.000
_cell.angle_alpha   90.00
_cell.angle_beta   90.00
_cell.angle_gamma   90.00
#
_symmetry.space_group_name_H-M   'P 1'
#
loop_
_entity.id
_entity.type
_entity.pdbx_description
1 polymer ?
#
loop_
_entity_poly.entity_id
_entity_poly.type
_entity_poly.pdbx_seq_one_letter_code
_entity_poly.pdbx_strand_id
1 'polypeptide(L)'
;MNANEASFFTDDDYYTGPELTVALIRMAEEKLSYRLPAAYVNLLAERNGGVPKRRCFRTTVPTSWAPDHIEIAAIRGIGGEWGIDNEGGTGSRDMISEWGYPDIGIVICDMPSAGHDAVMLDYSKCGEEGEPTVVYVDETRSVVQLAQSFEEFCNGLY
;
A
#
# COMPACT_ATOMS: atom_id res chain seq x y z
N MET A 1 -0.18 -0.96 -29.89
CA MET A 1 -0.38 -0.57 -28.48
C MET A 1 0.98 -0.37 -27.83
N ASN A 2 1.21 0.82 -27.32
CA ASN A 2 2.47 1.13 -26.65
C ASN A 2 2.53 0.37 -25.30
N ALA A 3 3.65 -0.29 -25.01
CA ALA A 3 3.82 -1.01 -23.73
C ALA A 3 3.54 -0.11 -22.51
N ASN A 4 3.76 1.20 -22.62
CA ASN A 4 3.48 2.18 -21.59
C ASN A 4 1.99 2.43 -21.34
N GLU A 5 1.12 2.18 -22.30
CA GLU A 5 -0.32 2.38 -22.13
C GLU A 5 -0.98 1.27 -21.31
N ALA A 6 -0.39 0.08 -21.31
CA ALA A 6 -0.88 -1.08 -20.55
C ALA A 6 -0.32 -1.14 -19.12
N SER A 7 0.68 -0.31 -18.77
CA SER A 7 1.27 -0.32 -17.43
C SER A 7 0.32 0.29 -16.39
N PHE A 8 0.26 -0.33 -15.23
CA PHE A 8 -0.42 0.21 -14.06
C PHE A 8 0.22 1.50 -13.56
N PHE A 9 1.54 1.62 -13.69
CA PHE A 9 2.33 2.73 -13.16
C PHE A 9 2.63 3.78 -14.22
N THR A 10 2.86 5.02 -13.74
CA THR A 10 3.44 6.10 -14.54
C THR A 10 4.95 5.87 -14.71
N ASP A 11 5.61 6.75 -15.47
CA ASP A 11 7.08 6.70 -15.62
C ASP A 11 7.85 7.27 -14.43
N ASP A 12 7.15 7.81 -13.42
CA ASP A 12 7.77 8.35 -12.20
C ASP A 12 8.33 7.21 -11.35
N ASP A 13 9.65 7.16 -11.20
CA ASP A 13 10.36 6.12 -10.47
C ASP A 13 10.86 6.57 -9.08
N TYR A 14 10.42 7.73 -8.59
CA TYR A 14 10.87 8.29 -7.31
C TYR A 14 10.70 7.29 -6.15
N TYR A 15 9.57 6.59 -6.13
CA TYR A 15 9.25 5.62 -5.08
C TYR A 15 9.66 4.18 -5.41
N THR A 16 10.23 3.94 -6.59
CA THR A 16 10.55 2.58 -7.04
C THR A 16 11.76 2.04 -6.28
N GLY A 17 11.60 0.84 -5.75
CA GLY A 17 12.66 0.13 -5.01
C GLY A 17 13.59 -0.66 -5.92
N PRO A 18 14.43 -1.51 -5.34
CA PRO A 18 15.33 -2.37 -6.11
C PRO A 18 14.54 -3.41 -6.90
N GLU A 19 15.19 -4.06 -7.85
CA GLU A 19 14.58 -5.18 -8.57
C GLU A 19 14.05 -6.22 -7.59
N LEU A 20 12.78 -6.60 -7.76
CA LEU A 20 12.14 -7.55 -6.86
C LEU A 20 12.70 -8.94 -7.02
N THR A 21 13.08 -9.57 -5.90
CA THR A 21 13.57 -10.94 -5.85
C THR A 21 12.78 -11.73 -4.82
N VAL A 22 12.80 -13.06 -4.93
CA VAL A 22 12.19 -13.94 -3.92
C VAL A 22 12.82 -13.69 -2.54
N ALA A 23 14.11 -13.43 -2.48
CA ALA A 23 14.81 -13.15 -1.23
C ALA A 23 14.27 -11.86 -0.57
N LEU A 24 14.06 -10.79 -1.33
CA LEU A 24 13.47 -9.55 -0.80
C LEU A 24 12.06 -9.77 -0.26
N ILE A 25 11.24 -10.53 -0.98
CA ILE A 25 9.87 -10.86 -0.53
C ILE A 25 9.91 -11.61 0.81
N ARG A 26 10.74 -12.66 0.90
CA ARG A 26 10.87 -13.45 2.13
C ARG A 26 11.38 -12.62 3.31
N MET A 27 12.37 -11.76 3.08
CA MET A 27 12.89 -10.89 4.12
C MET A 27 11.82 -9.94 4.65
N ALA A 28 11.01 -9.37 3.77
CA ALA A 28 9.92 -8.48 4.17
C ALA A 28 8.85 -9.24 4.95
N GLU A 29 8.43 -10.41 4.47
CA GLU A 29 7.44 -11.25 5.15
C GLU A 29 7.92 -11.67 6.55
N GLU A 30 9.17 -12.05 6.67
CA GLU A 30 9.78 -12.41 7.96
C GLU A 30 9.84 -11.20 8.91
N LYS A 31 10.30 -10.06 8.40
CA LYS A 31 10.43 -8.84 9.20
C LYS A 31 9.08 -8.29 9.67
N LEU A 32 8.07 -8.30 8.81
CA LEU A 32 6.75 -7.76 9.10
C LEU A 32 5.82 -8.77 9.76
N SER A 33 6.15 -10.07 9.72
CA SER A 33 5.34 -11.17 10.26
C SER A 33 4.01 -11.36 9.55
N TYR A 34 3.94 -11.03 8.27
CA TYR A 34 2.75 -11.22 7.44
C TYR A 34 3.12 -11.83 6.10
N ARG A 35 2.26 -12.70 5.60
CA ARG A 35 2.35 -13.21 4.23
C ARG A 35 1.76 -12.18 3.28
N LEU A 36 2.54 -11.75 2.29
CA LEU A 36 2.08 -10.75 1.32
C LEU A 36 1.11 -11.36 0.31
N PRO A 37 0.03 -10.64 -0.04
CA PRO A 37 -0.92 -11.13 -1.04
C PRO A 37 -0.26 -11.37 -2.39
N ALA A 38 -0.67 -12.45 -3.08
CA ALA A 38 -0.14 -12.76 -4.40
C ALA A 38 -0.37 -11.61 -5.40
N ALA A 39 -1.53 -10.96 -5.35
CA ALA A 39 -1.83 -9.83 -6.22
C ALA A 39 -0.88 -8.64 -5.98
N TYR A 40 -0.51 -8.39 -4.73
CA TYR A 40 0.47 -7.34 -4.38
C TYR A 40 1.86 -7.68 -4.91
N VAL A 41 2.33 -8.90 -4.68
CA VAL A 41 3.63 -9.37 -5.17
C VAL A 41 3.68 -9.34 -6.71
N ASN A 42 2.61 -9.78 -7.37
CA ASN A 42 2.53 -9.78 -8.83
C ASN A 42 2.60 -8.36 -9.40
N LEU A 43 1.94 -7.39 -8.77
CA LEU A 43 2.04 -5.99 -9.18
C LEU A 43 3.47 -5.47 -9.03
N LEU A 44 4.12 -5.78 -7.91
CA LEU A 44 5.51 -5.34 -7.66
C LEU A 44 6.51 -6.04 -8.57
N ALA A 45 6.17 -7.21 -9.13
CA ALA A 45 7.02 -7.85 -10.13
C ALA A 45 7.06 -7.04 -11.44
N GLU A 46 5.99 -6.30 -11.76
CA GLU A 46 5.98 -5.34 -12.88
C GLU A 46 6.88 -4.14 -12.56
N ARG A 47 6.71 -3.56 -11.38
CA ARG A 47 7.55 -2.48 -10.86
C ARG A 47 7.48 -2.49 -9.33
N ASN A 48 8.61 -2.50 -8.68
CA ASN A 48 8.70 -2.62 -7.22
C ASN A 48 8.42 -1.28 -6.54
N GLY A 49 7.17 -0.88 -6.57
CA GLY A 49 6.68 0.39 -6.05
C GLY A 49 6.67 1.49 -7.11
N GLY A 50 5.76 2.42 -7.00
CA GLY A 50 5.66 3.51 -7.95
C GLY A 50 4.37 4.29 -7.85
N VAL A 51 4.24 5.27 -8.75
CA VAL A 51 3.07 6.13 -8.84
C VAL A 51 2.09 5.53 -9.85
N PRO A 52 0.90 5.11 -9.41
CA PRO A 52 -0.08 4.54 -10.34
C PRO A 52 -0.68 5.62 -11.24
N LYS A 53 -1.14 5.22 -12.41
CA LYS A 53 -1.83 6.13 -13.33
C LYS A 53 -3.19 6.55 -12.81
N ARG A 54 -3.89 5.65 -12.12
CA ARG A 54 -5.19 5.88 -11.49
C ARG A 54 -4.96 5.91 -9.98
N ARG A 55 -5.30 7.03 -9.35
CA ARG A 55 -4.90 7.29 -7.96
C ARG A 55 -6.06 7.51 -7.01
N CYS A 56 -7.30 7.48 -7.50
CA CYS A 56 -8.47 7.72 -6.67
C CYS A 56 -9.24 6.42 -6.42
N PHE A 57 -9.82 6.31 -5.23
CA PHE A 57 -10.68 5.19 -4.87
C PHE A 57 -11.93 5.72 -4.16
N ARG A 58 -13.12 5.27 -4.60
CA ARG A 58 -14.39 5.72 -4.03
C ARG A 58 -14.59 5.18 -2.61
N THR A 59 -15.15 6.04 -1.77
CA THR A 59 -15.57 5.66 -0.43
C THR A 59 -17.07 5.93 -0.26
N THR A 60 -17.69 5.17 0.65
CA THR A 60 -19.12 5.37 1.00
C THR A 60 -19.30 6.36 2.13
N VAL A 61 -18.21 6.83 2.72
CA VAL A 61 -18.19 7.78 3.81
C VAL A 61 -17.21 8.90 3.50
N PRO A 62 -17.34 10.08 4.13
CA PRO A 62 -16.34 11.14 3.97
C PRO A 62 -14.95 10.69 4.47
N THR A 63 -13.92 11.20 3.81
CA THR A 63 -12.52 11.01 4.19
C THR A 63 -11.97 12.31 4.76
N SER A 64 -10.70 12.31 5.19
CA SER A 64 -10.07 13.53 5.71
C SER A 64 -10.05 14.69 4.71
N TRP A 65 -10.08 14.41 3.42
CA TRP A 65 -9.83 15.39 2.37
C TRP A 65 -10.94 15.53 1.33
N ALA A 66 -11.91 14.60 1.32
CA ALA A 66 -12.96 14.60 0.32
C ALA A 66 -14.24 13.94 0.86
N PRO A 67 -15.42 14.25 0.28
CA PRO A 67 -16.68 13.69 0.75
C PRO A 67 -16.88 12.21 0.36
N ASP A 68 -16.21 11.71 -0.69
CA ASP A 68 -16.57 10.44 -1.32
C ASP A 68 -15.40 9.65 -1.93
N HIS A 69 -14.16 10.06 -1.69
CA HIS A 69 -12.99 9.35 -2.24
C HIS A 69 -11.69 9.64 -1.50
N ILE A 70 -10.69 8.81 -1.78
CA ILE A 70 -9.32 9.06 -1.39
C ILE A 70 -8.46 9.21 -2.65
N GLU A 71 -7.31 9.83 -2.51
CA GLU A 71 -6.24 9.87 -3.50
C GLU A 71 -4.97 9.30 -2.89
N ILE A 72 -4.30 8.39 -3.61
CA ILE A 72 -3.00 7.87 -3.21
C ILE A 72 -1.88 8.54 -4.01
N ALA A 73 -0.72 8.71 -3.39
CA ALA A 73 0.46 9.26 -4.08
C ALA A 73 1.29 8.16 -4.72
N ALA A 74 1.44 7.03 -4.04
CA ALA A 74 2.24 5.92 -4.52
C ALA A 74 1.84 4.61 -3.84
N ILE A 75 2.08 3.49 -4.54
CA ILE A 75 2.05 2.16 -3.94
C ILE A 75 3.48 1.82 -3.55
N ARG A 76 3.67 1.41 -2.29
CA ARG A 76 4.98 1.09 -1.73
C ARG A 76 5.49 -0.24 -2.24
N GLY A 77 6.79 -0.31 -2.50
CA GLY A 77 7.47 -1.54 -2.85
C GLY A 77 8.08 -2.26 -1.64
N ILE A 78 8.98 -3.18 -1.92
CA ILE A 78 9.69 -3.99 -0.93
C ILE A 78 11.19 -3.68 -1.04
N GLY A 79 11.83 -3.41 0.08
CA GLY A 79 13.23 -2.98 0.11
C GLY A 79 13.41 -1.54 -0.32
N GLY A 80 14.60 -0.99 -0.07
CA GLY A 80 14.91 0.38 -0.42
C GLY A 80 14.32 1.42 0.55
N GLU A 81 14.52 2.66 0.20
CA GLU A 81 14.18 3.81 1.04
C GLU A 81 12.67 3.93 1.31
N TRP A 82 11.84 3.59 0.32
CA TRP A 82 10.38 3.70 0.41
C TRP A 82 9.68 2.36 0.62
N GLY A 83 10.44 1.30 0.91
CA GLY A 83 9.88 -0.03 1.10
C GLY A 83 9.00 -0.15 2.33
N ILE A 84 8.03 -1.07 2.26
CA ILE A 84 7.16 -1.36 3.41
C ILE A 84 7.96 -1.85 4.63
N ASP A 85 9.10 -2.47 4.38
CA ASP A 85 9.99 -3.06 5.38
C ASP A 85 11.17 -2.16 5.78
N ASN A 86 11.19 -0.90 5.34
CA ASN A 86 12.26 0.04 5.69
C ASN A 86 12.29 0.25 7.21
N GLU A 87 13.49 0.31 7.78
CA GLU A 87 13.73 0.59 9.19
C GLU A 87 14.25 2.01 9.44
N GLY A 88 14.35 2.83 8.40
CA GLY A 88 14.88 4.19 8.46
C GLY A 88 13.87 5.29 8.79
N GLY A 89 12.69 4.93 9.30
CA GLY A 89 11.66 5.92 9.71
C GLY A 89 10.47 6.03 8.76
N THR A 90 10.53 5.43 7.57
CA THR A 90 9.46 5.51 6.55
C THR A 90 8.72 4.18 6.36
N GLY A 91 9.16 3.10 6.97
CA GLY A 91 8.54 1.79 6.80
C GLY A 91 7.21 1.67 7.52
N SER A 92 6.50 0.58 7.23
CA SER A 92 5.18 0.31 7.83
C SER A 92 5.25 0.23 9.36
N ARG A 93 6.24 -0.44 9.89
CA ARG A 93 6.44 -0.56 11.36
C ARG A 93 6.67 0.79 12.00
N ASP A 94 7.43 1.66 11.36
CA ASP A 94 7.70 3.01 11.86
C ASP A 94 6.43 3.85 11.90
N MET A 95 5.61 3.77 10.85
CA MET A 95 4.35 4.50 10.80
C MET A 95 3.38 4.02 11.90
N ILE A 96 3.35 2.73 12.19
CA ILE A 96 2.52 2.18 13.27
C ILE A 96 3.03 2.65 14.64
N SER A 97 4.33 2.51 14.91
CA SER A 97 4.89 2.82 16.23
C SER A 97 5.05 4.31 16.50
N GLU A 98 5.41 5.09 15.48
CA GLU A 98 5.75 6.51 15.63
C GLU A 98 4.59 7.44 15.28
N TRP A 99 3.76 7.06 14.30
CA TRP A 99 2.70 7.92 13.77
C TRP A 99 1.31 7.51 14.23
N GLY A 100 1.19 6.44 15.05
CA GLY A 100 -0.07 6.05 15.66
C GLY A 100 -1.03 5.29 14.75
N TYR A 101 -0.58 4.75 13.63
CA TYR A 101 -1.41 3.87 12.80
C TYR A 101 -1.74 2.59 13.55
N PRO A 102 -2.93 1.98 13.30
CA PRO A 102 -3.30 0.77 14.02
C PRO A 102 -2.38 -0.41 13.64
N ASP A 103 -2.05 -1.24 14.63
CA ASP A 103 -1.22 -2.42 14.42
C ASP A 103 -2.08 -3.59 13.93
N ILE A 104 -2.59 -3.45 12.72
CA ILE A 104 -3.50 -4.42 12.10
C ILE A 104 -2.92 -5.04 10.81
N GLY A 105 -1.76 -4.57 10.37
CA GLY A 105 -1.19 -5.06 9.12
C GLY A 105 -0.06 -4.19 8.59
N ILE A 106 -0.14 -3.83 7.31
CA ILE A 106 0.95 -3.20 6.57
C ILE A 106 0.47 -1.93 5.88
N VAL A 107 1.16 -0.82 6.10
CA VAL A 107 0.96 0.41 5.32
C VAL A 107 1.54 0.20 3.93
N ILE A 108 0.68 0.27 2.89
CA ILE A 108 1.07 -0.04 1.51
C ILE A 108 1.02 1.14 0.55
N CYS A 109 0.42 2.25 0.93
CA CYS A 109 0.36 3.44 0.07
C CYS A 109 0.86 4.66 0.79
N ASP A 110 1.62 5.48 0.08
CA ASP A 110 1.88 6.86 0.45
C ASP A 110 0.72 7.72 -0.07
N MET A 111 0.39 8.75 0.70
CA MET A 111 -0.72 9.66 0.38
C MET A 111 -0.18 11.06 0.12
N PRO A 112 -0.92 11.89 -0.65
CA PRO A 112 -0.52 13.30 -0.85
C PRO A 112 -0.38 14.11 0.44
N SER A 113 -1.01 13.64 1.53
CA SER A 113 -0.96 14.27 2.84
C SER A 113 0.38 14.13 3.57
N ALA A 114 1.29 13.32 3.05
CA ALA A 114 2.61 13.06 3.64
C ALA A 114 2.52 12.49 5.08
N GLY A 115 1.70 11.47 5.27
CA GLY A 115 1.63 10.72 6.53
C GLY A 115 0.43 11.04 7.42
N HIS A 116 -0.45 11.98 7.04
CA HIS A 116 -1.65 12.27 7.83
C HIS A 116 -2.74 11.21 7.69
N ASP A 117 -2.75 10.50 6.57
CA ASP A 117 -3.63 9.36 6.33
C ASP A 117 -2.87 8.27 5.55
N ALA A 118 -3.44 7.09 5.42
CA ALA A 118 -2.78 5.97 4.75
C ALA A 118 -3.77 4.92 4.26
N VAL A 119 -3.30 4.08 3.34
CA VAL A 119 -3.98 2.84 2.96
C VAL A 119 -3.17 1.67 3.49
N MET A 120 -3.84 0.73 4.12
CA MET A 120 -3.22 -0.44 4.76
C MET A 120 -3.83 -1.74 4.25
N LEU A 121 -3.01 -2.79 4.26
CA LEU A 121 -3.51 -4.17 4.26
C LEU A 121 -3.90 -4.51 5.71
N ASP A 122 -5.13 -4.94 5.91
CA ASP A 122 -5.67 -5.27 7.23
C ASP A 122 -5.75 -6.78 7.39
N TYR A 123 -4.94 -7.33 8.30
CA TYR A 123 -4.87 -8.75 8.60
C TYR A 123 -5.67 -9.13 9.85
N SER A 124 -6.36 -8.18 10.48
CA SER A 124 -7.03 -8.43 11.76
C SER A 124 -8.14 -9.48 11.69
N LYS A 125 -8.75 -9.66 10.51
CA LYS A 125 -9.84 -10.63 10.30
C LYS A 125 -9.39 -11.95 9.71
N CYS A 126 -8.23 -11.99 9.04
CA CYS A 126 -7.78 -13.19 8.32
C CYS A 126 -6.57 -13.87 8.96
N GLY A 127 -5.85 -13.19 9.86
CA GLY A 127 -4.61 -13.67 10.43
C GLY A 127 -3.41 -13.42 9.51
N GLU A 128 -2.22 -13.65 10.02
CA GLU A 128 -0.94 -13.30 9.38
C GLU A 128 -0.70 -13.96 8.03
N GLU A 129 -1.32 -15.13 7.80
CA GLU A 129 -1.15 -15.90 6.57
C GLU A 129 -2.38 -15.84 5.65
N GLY A 130 -3.43 -15.13 6.07
CA GLY A 130 -4.67 -15.01 5.28
C GLY A 130 -4.61 -13.91 4.24
N GLU A 131 -5.71 -13.76 3.50
CA GLU A 131 -5.87 -12.70 2.51
C GLU A 131 -6.41 -11.45 3.21
N PRO A 132 -5.62 -10.38 3.31
CA PRO A 132 -6.05 -9.17 4.00
C PRO A 132 -7.04 -8.37 3.18
N THR A 133 -7.89 -7.61 3.87
CA THR A 133 -8.68 -6.56 3.25
C THR A 133 -7.83 -5.31 3.06
N VAL A 134 -8.30 -4.36 2.26
CA VAL A 134 -7.65 -3.06 2.10
C VAL A 134 -8.49 -2.01 2.80
N VAL A 135 -7.85 -1.22 3.67
CA VAL A 135 -8.52 -0.21 4.48
C VAL A 135 -7.87 1.16 4.29
N TYR A 136 -8.69 2.19 4.48
CA TYR A 136 -8.25 3.56 4.60
C TYR A 136 -8.22 3.95 6.08
N VAL A 137 -7.13 4.56 6.52
CA VAL A 137 -6.99 5.08 7.88
C VAL A 137 -6.86 6.60 7.78
N ASP A 138 -7.82 7.33 8.35
CA ASP A 138 -7.87 8.78 8.27
C ASP A 138 -6.92 9.45 9.28
N GLU A 139 -6.89 10.79 9.28
CA GLU A 139 -5.98 11.50 10.17
C GLU A 139 -6.34 11.35 11.65
N THR A 140 -7.58 10.95 11.97
CA THR A 140 -8.00 10.62 13.34
C THR A 140 -7.75 9.17 13.69
N ARG A 141 -7.19 8.38 12.76
CA ARG A 141 -6.94 6.94 12.86
C ARG A 141 -8.20 6.09 12.86
N SER A 142 -9.30 6.62 12.34
CA SER A 142 -10.49 5.82 12.05
C SER A 142 -10.24 4.95 10.81
N VAL A 143 -10.72 3.72 10.84
CA VAL A 143 -10.47 2.71 9.81
C VAL A 143 -11.74 2.47 9.01
N VAL A 144 -11.64 2.57 7.68
CA VAL A 144 -12.73 2.32 6.74
C VAL A 144 -12.28 1.26 5.73
N GLN A 145 -13.04 0.18 5.59
CA GLN A 145 -12.74 -0.82 4.57
C GLN A 145 -13.01 -0.26 3.17
N LEU A 146 -12.03 -0.40 2.28
CA LEU A 146 -12.14 -0.01 0.88
C LEU A 146 -12.49 -1.19 -0.01
N ALA A 147 -11.80 -2.31 0.17
CA ALA A 147 -11.91 -3.48 -0.69
C ALA A 147 -11.67 -4.77 0.11
N GLN A 148 -12.18 -5.89 -0.40
CA GLN A 148 -12.02 -7.20 0.23
C GLN A 148 -10.64 -7.81 -0.04
N SER A 149 -9.93 -7.32 -1.06
CA SER A 149 -8.61 -7.79 -1.42
C SER A 149 -7.82 -6.68 -2.10
N PHE A 150 -6.51 -6.88 -2.20
CA PHE A 150 -5.65 -5.95 -2.93
C PHE A 150 -5.99 -5.91 -4.43
N GLU A 151 -6.36 -7.04 -5.01
CA GLU A 151 -6.81 -7.10 -6.40
C GLU A 151 -8.05 -6.23 -6.63
N GLU A 152 -9.05 -6.36 -5.78
CA GLU A 152 -10.26 -5.53 -5.84
C GLU A 152 -9.94 -4.04 -5.67
N PHE A 153 -9.02 -3.70 -4.78
CA PHE A 153 -8.55 -2.33 -4.60
C PHE A 153 -7.94 -1.77 -5.88
N CYS A 154 -7.02 -2.50 -6.50
CA CYS A 154 -6.39 -2.07 -7.75
C CYS A 154 -7.41 -1.89 -8.87
N ASN A 155 -8.38 -2.80 -8.98
CA ASN A 155 -9.42 -2.74 -10.01
C ASN A 155 -10.38 -1.57 -9.80
N GLY A 156 -10.52 -1.09 -8.57
CA GLY A 156 -11.39 0.04 -8.24
C GLY A 156 -10.74 1.42 -8.39
N LEU A 157 -9.44 1.49 -8.61
CA LEU A 157 -8.75 2.76 -8.82
C LEU A 157 -9.19 3.44 -10.12
N TYR A 158 -9.37 4.76 -10.09
CA TYR A 158 -9.77 5.56 -11.23
C TYR A 158 -9.06 6.91 -11.29
#